data_c5574cb6dd21e850cf6ee5bf51590697
#
_entry.id   c5574cb6dd21e850cf6ee5bf51590697
#
_cell.length_a   1.000
_cell.length_b   1.000
_cell.length_c   1.000
_cell.angle_alpha   90.00
_cell.angle_beta   90.00
_cell.angle_gamma   90.00
#
_symmetry.space_group_name_H-M   'P 1'
#
loop_
_entity.id
_entity.type
_entity.pdbx_description
1 polymer ?
#
loop_
_entity_poly.entity_id
_entity_poly.type
_entity_poly.pdbx_seq_one_letter_code
_entity_poly.pdbx_strand_id
1 'polypeptide(L)'
;PLVSEVMLQKIQDSEKERKAIAGVTKLARERAKKANLHNRKLRDCRFHLSDGKGKDQEAESCIFITEGDSASGSITKSRDVNTQAVFSLRGKPLNSYGLTKKVVYENEEFNLLQAALNIEDGIEGLRYNKVIVATDADVDGMHIRLLIITFFLQFFPDLIKKGHVYILQTPLFRVRNKKKTSYCYTEDERVKAIEELGPNPEITRFKGLGEISPDEFKHFIGKDMRLEQVSLRKTDLVKELLEFYMGKNTMERQNFIIDNLVIEEDLAS
;
A
#
# COMPACT_ATOMS: atom_id res chain seq x y z
N PRO A 1 -28.59 -1.20 41.26
CA PRO A 1 -29.38 -1.79 40.16
C PRO A 1 -29.01 -1.18 38.81
N LEU A 2 -28.93 0.16 38.70
CA LEU A 2 -28.65 0.87 37.42
C LEU A 2 -27.31 0.49 36.77
N VAL A 3 -26.26 0.24 37.51
CA VAL A 3 -24.92 -0.12 36.97
C VAL A 3 -24.94 -1.52 36.35
N SER A 4 -25.63 -2.47 36.99
CA SER A 4 -25.73 -3.85 36.48
C SER A 4 -26.57 -3.93 35.20
N GLU A 5 -27.63 -3.14 35.08
CA GLU A 5 -28.44 -3.07 33.88
C GLU A 5 -27.69 -2.48 32.69
N VAL A 6 -26.93 -1.40 32.89
CA VAL A 6 -26.07 -0.80 31.87
C VAL A 6 -24.96 -1.74 31.44
N MET A 7 -24.37 -2.51 32.36
CA MET A 7 -23.37 -3.54 32.01
C MET A 7 -23.97 -4.68 31.21
N LEU A 8 -25.15 -5.19 31.60
CA LEU A 8 -25.87 -6.22 30.87
C LEU A 8 -26.22 -5.75 29.46
N GLN A 9 -26.70 -4.53 29.30
CA GLN A 9 -27.01 -3.95 28.00
C GLN A 9 -25.77 -3.89 27.10
N LYS A 10 -24.64 -3.39 27.63
CA LYS A 10 -23.36 -3.34 26.91
C LYS A 10 -22.85 -4.74 26.49
N ILE A 11 -23.02 -5.74 27.34
CA ILE A 11 -22.63 -7.11 27.05
C ILE A 11 -23.52 -7.67 25.91
N GLN A 12 -24.84 -7.45 25.98
CA GLN A 12 -25.77 -7.88 24.94
C GLN A 12 -25.50 -7.20 23.59
N ASP A 13 -25.23 -5.90 23.61
CA ASP A 13 -24.90 -5.14 22.40
C ASP A 13 -23.58 -5.60 21.79
N SER A 14 -22.57 -5.85 22.61
CA SER A 14 -21.28 -6.42 22.18
C SER A 14 -21.45 -7.84 21.60
N GLU A 15 -22.32 -8.66 22.19
CA GLU A 15 -22.59 -10.01 21.68
C GLU A 15 -23.35 -9.99 20.34
N LYS A 16 -24.34 -9.09 20.20
CA LYS A 16 -25.04 -8.86 18.92
C LYS A 16 -24.07 -8.38 17.83
N GLU A 17 -23.19 -7.45 18.18
CA GLU A 17 -22.18 -6.96 17.25
C GLU A 17 -21.21 -8.07 16.82
N ARG A 18 -20.72 -8.88 17.76
CA ARG A 18 -19.87 -10.05 17.48
C ARG A 18 -20.55 -11.07 16.56
N LYS A 19 -21.82 -11.38 16.80
CA LYS A 19 -22.60 -12.30 15.93
C LYS A 19 -22.83 -11.71 14.54
N ALA A 20 -23.12 -10.41 14.44
CA ALA A 20 -23.27 -9.72 13.17
C ALA A 20 -21.94 -9.71 12.38
N ILE A 21 -20.82 -9.40 13.03
CA ILE A 21 -19.49 -9.45 12.43
C ILE A 21 -19.15 -10.86 11.97
N ALA A 22 -19.40 -11.89 12.78
CA ALA A 22 -19.13 -13.29 12.42
C ALA A 22 -19.93 -13.71 11.18
N GLY A 23 -21.20 -13.31 11.08
CA GLY A 23 -22.05 -13.57 9.91
C GLY A 23 -21.52 -12.89 8.64
N VAL A 24 -21.11 -11.62 8.75
CA VAL A 24 -20.55 -10.86 7.63
C VAL A 24 -19.19 -11.44 7.22
N THR A 25 -18.34 -11.80 8.17
CA THR A 25 -17.05 -12.46 7.91
C THR A 25 -17.24 -13.78 7.18
N LYS A 26 -18.21 -14.60 7.58
CA LYS A 26 -18.51 -15.86 6.89
C LYS A 26 -18.95 -15.64 5.45
N LEU A 27 -19.87 -14.69 5.21
CA LEU A 27 -20.32 -14.32 3.85
C LEU A 27 -19.17 -13.75 3.00
N ALA A 28 -18.32 -12.90 3.60
CA ALA A 28 -17.15 -12.34 2.96
C ALA A 28 -16.17 -13.44 2.53
N ARG A 29 -15.91 -14.44 3.39
CA ARG A 29 -15.08 -15.61 3.08
C ARG A 29 -15.65 -16.48 1.95
N GLU A 30 -16.96 -16.70 1.95
CA GLU A 30 -17.60 -17.46 0.87
C GLU A 30 -17.49 -16.72 -0.46
N ARG A 31 -17.66 -15.40 -0.46
CA ARG A 31 -17.46 -14.53 -1.63
C ARG A 31 -15.99 -14.53 -2.07
N ALA A 32 -15.07 -14.39 -1.13
CA ALA A 32 -13.62 -14.40 -1.41
C ALA A 32 -13.15 -15.76 -1.94
N LYS A 33 -13.65 -16.89 -1.42
CA LYS A 33 -13.38 -18.23 -1.96
C LYS A 33 -13.87 -18.38 -3.39
N LYS A 34 -15.06 -17.88 -3.71
CA LYS A 34 -15.58 -17.83 -5.08
C LYS A 34 -14.79 -16.90 -5.98
N ALA A 35 -14.33 -15.75 -5.46
CA ALA A 35 -13.53 -14.78 -6.18
C ALA A 35 -12.08 -15.23 -6.37
N ASN A 36 -11.49 -15.97 -5.42
CA ASN A 36 -10.12 -16.51 -5.52
C ASN A 36 -9.95 -17.50 -6.69
N LEU A 37 -10.99 -18.23 -7.06
CA LEU A 37 -10.98 -19.05 -8.28
C LEU A 37 -10.93 -18.21 -9.56
N HIS A 38 -11.29 -16.92 -9.51
CA HIS A 38 -11.36 -16.01 -10.65
C HIS A 38 -10.83 -14.59 -10.33
N ASN A 39 -9.98 -14.44 -9.29
CA ASN A 39 -9.48 -13.13 -8.90
C ASN A 39 -8.51 -12.57 -9.96
N ARG A 40 -9.06 -11.86 -10.95
CA ARG A 40 -8.29 -11.18 -12.00
C ARG A 40 -7.34 -10.12 -11.46
N LYS A 41 -7.53 -9.69 -10.20
CA LYS A 41 -6.72 -8.66 -9.55
C LYS A 41 -5.44 -9.19 -8.93
N LEU A 42 -5.42 -10.46 -8.51
CA LEU A 42 -4.24 -11.09 -7.92
C LEU A 42 -3.45 -11.86 -8.99
N ARG A 43 -2.21 -11.48 -9.19
CA ARG A 43 -1.19 -12.27 -9.88
C ARG A 43 -0.28 -12.86 -8.83
N ASP A 44 -0.60 -14.06 -8.37
CA ASP A 44 0.06 -14.71 -7.24
C ASP A 44 1.48 -15.16 -7.55
N CYS A 45 2.27 -15.44 -6.52
CA CYS A 45 3.59 -16.07 -6.60
C CYS A 45 3.52 -17.54 -6.16
N ARG A 46 4.64 -18.26 -6.31
CA ARG A 46 4.72 -19.70 -6.01
C ARG A 46 4.99 -20.00 -4.54
N PHE A 47 5.79 -19.18 -3.88
CA PHE A 47 6.19 -19.37 -2.48
C PHE A 47 5.58 -18.29 -1.59
N HIS A 48 4.99 -18.72 -0.49
CA HIS A 48 4.36 -17.85 0.49
C HIS A 48 5.02 -18.01 1.85
N LEU A 49 4.90 -17.01 2.72
CA LEU A 49 5.48 -16.99 4.06
C LEU A 49 5.08 -18.21 4.91
N SER A 50 3.90 -18.75 4.70
CA SER A 50 3.32 -19.84 5.49
C SER A 50 3.48 -21.23 4.86
N ASP A 51 4.17 -21.38 3.75
CA ASP A 51 4.23 -22.65 3.01
C ASP A 51 5.13 -23.71 3.63
N GLY A 52 6.12 -23.32 4.44
CA GLY A 52 7.08 -24.23 5.07
C GLY A 52 7.99 -24.97 4.09
N LYS A 53 8.14 -24.49 2.86
CA LYS A 53 8.82 -25.19 1.76
C LYS A 53 10.22 -24.66 1.41
N GLY A 54 10.61 -23.52 1.98
CA GLY A 54 11.92 -22.95 1.69
C GLY A 54 12.11 -21.63 2.43
N LYS A 55 12.81 -21.63 3.54
CA LYS A 55 12.96 -20.47 4.45
C LYS A 55 13.42 -19.19 3.77
N ASP A 56 14.34 -19.27 2.82
CA ASP A 56 14.87 -18.09 2.12
C ASP A 56 13.82 -17.48 1.17
N GLN A 57 13.13 -18.32 0.42
CA GLN A 57 12.08 -17.90 -0.51
C GLN A 57 10.82 -17.37 0.22
N GLU A 58 10.49 -17.95 1.37
CA GLU A 58 9.41 -17.46 2.24
C GLU A 58 9.74 -16.06 2.78
N ALA A 59 10.97 -15.84 3.24
CA ALA A 59 11.42 -14.55 3.72
C ALA A 59 11.46 -13.47 2.61
N GLU A 60 11.69 -13.87 1.37
CA GLU A 60 11.67 -12.98 0.18
C GLU A 60 10.25 -12.73 -0.35
N SER A 61 9.25 -13.53 0.06
CA SER A 61 7.89 -13.42 -0.46
C SER A 61 7.30 -12.03 -0.24
N CYS A 62 6.74 -11.44 -1.31
CA CYS A 62 6.12 -10.14 -1.23
C CYS A 62 4.91 -9.99 -2.18
N ILE A 63 4.05 -9.04 -1.88
CA ILE A 63 2.95 -8.63 -2.73
C ILE A 63 3.03 -7.12 -2.98
N PHE A 64 2.97 -6.73 -4.25
CA PHE A 64 2.85 -5.33 -4.65
C PHE A 64 1.38 -4.97 -4.78
N ILE A 65 0.92 -3.98 -4.02
CA ILE A 65 -0.41 -3.37 -4.15
C ILE A 65 -0.26 -2.16 -5.06
N THR A 66 -0.86 -2.21 -6.26
CA THR A 66 -0.69 -1.20 -7.30
C THR A 66 -1.98 -0.45 -7.58
N GLU A 67 -1.84 0.76 -8.11
CA GLU A 67 -2.94 1.53 -8.67
C GLU A 67 -3.17 1.13 -10.13
N GLY A 68 -4.33 0.51 -10.38
CA GLY A 68 -4.78 0.21 -11.74
C GLY A 68 -3.98 -0.87 -12.49
N ASP A 69 -4.45 -1.14 -13.71
CA ASP A 69 -3.94 -2.26 -14.50
C ASP A 69 -2.62 -1.94 -15.22
N SER A 70 -2.31 -0.66 -15.47
CA SER A 70 -1.09 -0.27 -16.20
C SER A 70 0.17 -0.56 -15.38
N ALA A 71 0.25 -0.03 -14.15
CA ALA A 71 1.35 -0.29 -13.22
C ALA A 71 1.44 -1.78 -12.87
N SER A 72 0.28 -2.41 -12.60
CA SER A 72 0.18 -3.85 -12.35
C SER A 72 0.73 -4.67 -13.52
N GLY A 73 0.45 -4.27 -14.75
CA GLY A 73 0.93 -4.95 -15.96
C GLY A 73 2.45 -4.88 -16.10
N SER A 74 3.06 -3.72 -15.85
CA SER A 74 4.51 -3.53 -15.91
C SER A 74 5.22 -4.38 -14.86
N ILE A 75 4.77 -4.34 -13.59
CA ILE A 75 5.33 -5.15 -12.51
C ILE A 75 5.11 -6.65 -12.78
N THR A 76 3.93 -7.06 -13.23
CA THR A 76 3.63 -8.47 -13.51
C THR A 76 4.57 -9.07 -14.55
N LYS A 77 4.97 -8.29 -15.57
CA LYS A 77 5.90 -8.74 -16.61
C LYS A 77 7.35 -8.80 -16.13
N SER A 78 7.69 -8.04 -15.08
CA SER A 78 9.07 -7.85 -14.59
C SER A 78 9.38 -8.66 -13.35
N ARG A 79 8.37 -9.08 -12.59
CA ARG A 79 8.48 -9.71 -11.28
C ARG A 79 9.15 -11.08 -11.30
N ASP A 80 9.72 -11.48 -10.19
CA ASP A 80 10.00 -12.87 -9.91
C ASP A 80 8.72 -13.63 -9.57
N VAL A 81 8.32 -14.56 -10.43
CA VAL A 81 7.09 -15.35 -10.26
C VAL A 81 7.15 -16.25 -9.04
N ASN A 82 8.34 -16.54 -8.53
CA ASN A 82 8.50 -17.41 -7.37
C ASN A 82 8.12 -16.71 -6.07
N THR A 83 8.56 -15.46 -5.87
CA THR A 83 8.47 -14.76 -4.59
C THR A 83 7.65 -13.47 -4.63
N GLN A 84 7.30 -12.96 -5.82
CA GLN A 84 6.63 -11.68 -5.96
C GLN A 84 5.22 -11.84 -6.53
N ALA A 85 4.22 -11.39 -5.79
CA ALA A 85 2.83 -11.30 -6.21
C ALA A 85 2.45 -9.85 -6.54
N VAL A 86 1.37 -9.65 -7.30
CA VAL A 86 0.83 -8.33 -7.61
C VAL A 86 -0.68 -8.33 -7.40
N PHE A 87 -1.17 -7.30 -6.70
CA PHE A 87 -2.59 -7.03 -6.51
C PHE A 87 -2.94 -5.66 -7.09
N SER A 88 -3.87 -5.62 -8.05
CA SER A 88 -4.30 -4.38 -8.71
C SER A 88 -5.54 -3.81 -8.04
N LEU A 89 -5.47 -2.60 -7.51
CA LEU A 89 -6.62 -1.85 -7.04
C LEU A 89 -7.39 -1.24 -8.21
N ARG A 90 -8.69 -1.11 -8.07
CA ARG A 90 -9.54 -0.44 -9.05
C ARG A 90 -9.86 0.99 -8.60
N GLY A 91 -8.97 1.91 -8.94
CA GLY A 91 -9.08 3.32 -8.53
C GLY A 91 -8.78 3.54 -7.05
N LYS A 92 -9.22 4.68 -6.52
CA LYS A 92 -9.02 5.04 -5.11
C LYS A 92 -9.84 4.15 -4.18
N PRO A 93 -9.22 3.46 -3.21
CA PRO A 93 -9.95 2.67 -2.24
C PRO A 93 -10.80 3.55 -1.31
N LEU A 94 -11.77 2.92 -0.64
CA LEU A 94 -12.62 3.58 0.34
C LEU A 94 -11.78 4.17 1.49
N ASN A 95 -12.09 5.41 1.90
CA ASN A 95 -11.56 5.92 3.16
C ASN A 95 -12.19 5.15 4.32
N SER A 96 -11.41 4.30 4.94
CA SER A 96 -11.87 3.40 6.02
C SER A 96 -11.86 4.03 7.40
N TYR A 97 -11.37 5.27 7.54
CA TYR A 97 -11.33 5.94 8.84
C TYR A 97 -12.73 6.13 9.44
N GLY A 98 -12.90 5.73 10.70
CA GLY A 98 -14.17 5.84 11.42
C GLY A 98 -15.27 4.88 10.95
N LEU A 99 -14.99 4.01 9.97
CA LEU A 99 -15.93 2.99 9.53
C LEU A 99 -15.88 1.74 10.41
N THR A 100 -16.99 1.03 10.47
CA THR A 100 -17.07 -0.27 11.16
C THR A 100 -16.48 -1.38 10.31
N LYS A 101 -16.02 -2.45 10.96
CA LYS A 101 -15.53 -3.65 10.26
C LYS A 101 -16.56 -4.18 9.25
N LYS A 102 -17.85 -4.11 9.55
CA LYS A 102 -18.93 -4.55 8.66
C LYS A 102 -18.86 -3.83 7.30
N VAL A 103 -18.80 -2.51 7.30
CA VAL A 103 -18.75 -1.70 6.06
C VAL A 103 -17.50 -2.00 5.25
N VAL A 104 -16.36 -2.18 5.93
CA VAL A 104 -15.09 -2.51 5.29
C VAL A 104 -15.11 -3.91 4.68
N TYR A 105 -15.68 -4.89 5.35
CA TYR A 105 -15.83 -6.25 4.82
C TYR A 105 -16.85 -6.35 3.67
N GLU A 106 -17.81 -5.42 3.58
CA GLU A 106 -18.75 -5.32 2.46
C GLU A 106 -18.12 -4.63 1.23
N ASN A 107 -17.01 -3.88 1.42
CA ASN A 107 -16.29 -3.27 0.32
C ASN A 107 -15.50 -4.33 -0.46
N GLU A 108 -15.76 -4.44 -1.76
CA GLU A 108 -15.18 -5.49 -2.62
C GLU A 108 -13.65 -5.42 -2.68
N GLU A 109 -13.07 -4.21 -2.82
CA GLU A 109 -11.61 -4.03 -2.92
C GLU A 109 -10.89 -4.50 -1.66
N PHE A 110 -11.37 -4.05 -0.49
CA PHE A 110 -10.77 -4.45 0.78
C PHE A 110 -11.03 -5.92 1.12
N ASN A 111 -12.19 -6.45 0.74
CA ASN A 111 -12.47 -7.86 0.92
C ASN A 111 -11.52 -8.74 0.11
N LEU A 112 -11.31 -8.40 -1.17
CA LEU A 112 -10.39 -9.13 -2.04
C LEU A 112 -8.93 -8.97 -1.59
N LEU A 113 -8.54 -7.81 -1.07
CA LEU A 113 -7.21 -7.57 -0.52
C LEU A 113 -6.96 -8.39 0.75
N GLN A 114 -7.91 -8.42 1.68
CA GLN A 114 -7.84 -9.25 2.89
C GLN A 114 -7.70 -10.74 2.54
N ALA A 115 -8.50 -11.22 1.59
CA ALA A 115 -8.43 -12.59 1.11
C ALA A 115 -7.09 -12.90 0.43
N ALA A 116 -6.56 -11.98 -0.38
CA ALA A 116 -5.25 -12.13 -1.02
C ALA A 116 -4.12 -12.24 0.00
N LEU A 117 -4.19 -11.44 1.07
CA LEU A 117 -3.22 -11.43 2.17
C LEU A 117 -3.46 -12.58 3.17
N ASN A 118 -4.66 -13.17 3.20
CA ASN A 118 -5.12 -14.15 4.19
C ASN A 118 -5.07 -13.63 5.63
N ILE A 119 -5.61 -12.41 5.84
CA ILE A 119 -5.59 -11.71 7.14
C ILE A 119 -6.99 -11.51 7.74
N GLU A 120 -8.00 -12.18 7.23
CA GLU A 120 -9.40 -12.03 7.67
C GLU A 120 -9.58 -12.35 9.17
N ASP A 121 -8.85 -13.36 9.67
CA ASP A 121 -8.86 -13.80 11.07
C ASP A 121 -7.70 -13.30 11.92
N GLY A 122 -6.84 -12.49 11.36
CA GLY A 122 -5.61 -12.04 11.97
C GLY A 122 -4.41 -12.26 11.03
N ILE A 123 -3.23 -11.93 11.51
CA ILE A 123 -2.01 -11.97 10.67
C ILE A 123 -1.21 -13.27 10.77
N GLU A 124 -1.67 -14.23 11.56
CA GLU A 124 -1.02 -15.54 11.75
C GLU A 124 -0.97 -16.34 10.44
N GLY A 125 -1.96 -16.12 9.57
CA GLY A 125 -2.06 -16.75 8.26
C GLY A 125 -1.49 -15.90 7.11
N LEU A 126 -0.75 -14.84 7.42
CA LEU A 126 -0.21 -13.92 6.40
C LEU A 126 0.59 -14.66 5.34
N ARG A 127 0.23 -14.44 4.06
CA ARG A 127 0.83 -15.17 2.94
C ARG A 127 2.16 -14.59 2.47
N TYR A 128 2.38 -13.29 2.65
CA TYR A 128 3.56 -12.60 2.12
C TYR A 128 4.32 -11.92 3.25
N ASN A 129 5.63 -12.11 3.28
CA ASN A 129 6.48 -11.47 4.28
C ASN A 129 6.48 -9.94 4.15
N LYS A 130 6.39 -9.41 2.91
CA LYS A 130 6.33 -7.97 2.67
C LYS A 130 5.07 -7.61 1.89
N VAL A 131 4.31 -6.65 2.42
CA VAL A 131 3.17 -6.01 1.77
C VAL A 131 3.63 -4.64 1.29
N ILE A 132 3.82 -4.48 0.00
CA ILE A 132 4.49 -3.33 -0.60
C ILE A 132 3.45 -2.49 -1.34
N VAL A 133 3.26 -1.25 -0.90
CA VAL A 133 2.40 -0.29 -1.60
C VAL A 133 3.21 0.36 -2.72
N ALA A 134 2.80 0.13 -3.96
CA ALA A 134 3.45 0.62 -5.17
C ALA A 134 2.47 1.50 -5.95
N THR A 135 2.50 2.79 -5.66
CA THR A 135 1.65 3.82 -6.28
C THR A 135 2.49 4.85 -7.00
N ASP A 136 1.89 5.59 -7.89
CA ASP A 136 2.53 6.68 -8.61
C ASP A 136 3.10 7.73 -7.64
N ALA A 137 4.11 8.48 -8.10
CA ALA A 137 4.78 9.52 -7.30
C ALA A 137 4.03 10.87 -7.34
N ASP A 138 2.79 10.86 -7.75
CA ASP A 138 1.92 12.04 -7.82
C ASP A 138 0.99 12.17 -6.60
N VAL A 139 0.16 13.21 -6.60
CA VAL A 139 -0.79 13.52 -5.50
C VAL A 139 -1.83 12.40 -5.32
N ASP A 140 -2.29 11.80 -6.42
CA ASP A 140 -3.29 10.73 -6.40
C ASP A 140 -2.70 9.44 -5.83
N GLY A 141 -1.49 9.08 -6.26
CA GLY A 141 -0.76 7.94 -5.70
C GLY A 141 -0.43 8.11 -4.22
N MET A 142 -0.07 9.31 -3.77
CA MET A 142 0.10 9.62 -2.34
C MET A 142 -1.20 9.44 -1.57
N HIS A 143 -2.33 9.87 -2.12
CA HIS A 143 -3.64 9.68 -1.49
C HIS A 143 -4.02 8.20 -1.39
N ILE A 144 -3.84 7.41 -2.45
CA ILE A 144 -4.09 5.96 -2.43
C ILE A 144 -3.22 5.27 -1.37
N ARG A 145 -1.95 5.63 -1.30
CA ARG A 145 -1.02 5.15 -0.28
C ARG A 145 -1.55 5.41 1.13
N LEU A 146 -2.01 6.64 1.39
CA LEU A 146 -2.57 7.02 2.69
C LEU A 146 -3.86 6.24 3.01
N LEU A 147 -4.74 6.01 2.03
CA LEU A 147 -5.96 5.22 2.19
C LEU A 147 -5.66 3.76 2.57
N ILE A 148 -4.66 3.15 1.92
CA ILE A 148 -4.23 1.77 2.23
C ILE A 148 -3.60 1.68 3.62
N ILE A 149 -2.72 2.63 3.97
CA ILE A 149 -2.09 2.68 5.30
C ILE A 149 -3.15 2.89 6.38
N THR A 150 -4.13 3.77 6.15
CA THR A 150 -5.26 3.99 7.06
C THR A 150 -6.04 2.70 7.31
N PHE A 151 -6.31 1.93 6.27
CA PHE A 151 -6.97 0.64 6.37
C PHE A 151 -6.17 -0.33 7.25
N PHE A 152 -4.87 -0.46 7.03
CA PHE A 152 -4.02 -1.33 7.85
C PHE A 152 -3.90 -0.84 9.31
N LEU A 153 -3.72 0.47 9.53
CA LEU A 153 -3.62 1.04 10.87
C LEU A 153 -4.88 0.80 11.69
N GLN A 154 -6.05 0.91 11.06
CA GLN A 154 -7.32 0.82 11.76
C GLN A 154 -7.78 -0.62 12.00
N PHE A 155 -7.56 -1.53 11.06
CA PHE A 155 -8.11 -2.87 11.11
C PHE A 155 -7.07 -3.99 11.33
N PHE A 156 -5.82 -3.73 10.92
CA PHE A 156 -4.72 -4.69 10.98
C PHE A 156 -3.42 -4.05 11.47
N PRO A 157 -3.43 -3.34 12.63
CA PRO A 157 -2.26 -2.61 13.12
C PRO A 157 -1.04 -3.51 13.34
N ASP A 158 -1.25 -4.79 13.58
CA ASP A 158 -0.16 -5.75 13.80
C ASP A 158 0.67 -6.02 12.54
N LEU A 159 0.11 -5.83 11.32
CA LEU A 159 0.89 -5.84 10.09
C LEU A 159 2.01 -4.79 10.10
N ILE A 160 1.68 -3.58 10.59
CA ILE A 160 2.63 -2.49 10.67
C ILE A 160 3.58 -2.68 11.86
N LYS A 161 3.06 -3.06 13.03
CA LYS A 161 3.88 -3.30 14.24
C LYS A 161 4.91 -4.40 14.06
N LYS A 162 4.57 -5.46 13.32
CA LYS A 162 5.50 -6.56 12.99
C LYS A 162 6.38 -6.28 11.77
N GLY A 163 6.23 -5.11 11.14
CA GLY A 163 7.13 -4.64 10.10
C GLY A 163 6.89 -5.24 8.72
N HIS A 164 5.66 -5.64 8.41
CA HIS A 164 5.33 -6.25 7.12
C HIS A 164 4.94 -5.24 6.03
N VAL A 165 4.64 -3.97 6.36
CA VAL A 165 4.15 -2.98 5.40
C VAL A 165 5.27 -2.05 4.94
N TYR A 166 5.39 -1.90 3.63
CA TYR A 166 6.41 -1.08 2.98
C TYR A 166 5.81 -0.21 1.88
N ILE A 167 6.52 0.86 1.55
CA ILE A 167 6.28 1.71 0.39
C ILE A 167 7.42 1.49 -0.59
N LEU A 168 7.10 1.19 -1.85
CA LEU A 168 8.08 1.10 -2.91
C LEU A 168 8.53 2.50 -3.32
N GLN A 169 9.83 2.76 -3.25
CA GLN A 169 10.42 3.94 -3.85
C GLN A 169 10.78 3.63 -5.30
N THR A 170 10.26 4.42 -6.22
CA THR A 170 10.56 4.33 -7.65
C THR A 170 11.31 5.58 -8.10
N PRO A 171 12.16 5.49 -9.13
CA PRO A 171 12.90 6.64 -9.61
C PRO A 171 11.94 7.70 -10.16
N LEU A 172 12.26 8.96 -9.90
CA LEU A 172 11.58 10.13 -10.46
C LEU A 172 12.14 10.53 -11.81
N PHE A 173 13.43 10.24 -12.03
CA PHE A 173 14.12 10.62 -13.26
C PHE A 173 14.99 9.49 -13.79
N ARG A 174 15.09 9.44 -15.11
CA ARG A 174 16.11 8.70 -15.85
C ARG A 174 17.02 9.69 -16.56
N VAL A 175 18.32 9.62 -16.28
CA VAL A 175 19.35 10.42 -16.96
C VAL A 175 20.23 9.44 -17.74
N ARG A 176 20.33 9.60 -19.05
CA ARG A 176 21.10 8.66 -19.87
C ARG A 176 21.91 9.34 -20.97
N ASN A 177 23.00 8.70 -21.32
CA ASN A 177 23.74 8.98 -22.54
C ASN A 177 23.94 7.66 -23.31
N LYS A 178 24.70 7.67 -24.41
CA LYS A 178 24.95 6.48 -25.23
C LYS A 178 25.66 5.33 -24.49
N LYS A 179 26.28 5.61 -23.33
CA LYS A 179 27.13 4.64 -22.60
C LYS A 179 26.55 4.21 -21.26
N LYS A 180 25.79 5.08 -20.58
CA LYS A 180 25.33 4.84 -19.21
C LYS A 180 23.91 5.39 -19.03
N THR A 181 23.09 4.65 -18.25
CA THR A 181 21.79 5.09 -17.75
C THR A 181 21.85 5.17 -16.23
N SER A 182 21.41 6.27 -15.66
CA SER A 182 21.29 6.47 -14.21
C SER A 182 19.83 6.75 -13.87
N TYR A 183 19.35 6.09 -12.82
CA TYR A 183 18.00 6.29 -12.28
C TYR A 183 18.12 7.09 -10.98
N CYS A 184 17.39 8.19 -10.89
CA CYS A 184 17.49 9.15 -9.81
C CYS A 184 16.17 9.23 -9.05
N TYR A 185 16.23 9.15 -7.73
CA TYR A 185 15.07 9.14 -6.83
C TYR A 185 14.84 10.52 -6.20
N THR A 186 15.83 11.40 -6.28
CA THR A 186 15.77 12.78 -5.80
C THR A 186 16.30 13.74 -6.85
N GLU A 187 16.00 15.01 -6.68
CA GLU A 187 16.55 16.07 -7.51
C GLU A 187 18.08 16.16 -7.41
N ASP A 188 18.63 15.99 -6.20
CA ASP A 188 20.09 15.98 -5.96
C ASP A 188 20.78 14.82 -6.69
N GLU A 189 20.15 13.63 -6.70
CA GLU A 189 20.66 12.50 -7.49
C GLU A 189 20.64 12.80 -8.98
N ARG A 190 19.62 13.52 -9.46
CA ARG A 190 19.53 13.94 -10.87
C ARG A 190 20.66 14.88 -11.24
N VAL A 191 20.92 15.91 -10.44
CA VAL A 191 22.00 16.89 -10.68
C VAL A 191 23.35 16.16 -10.74
N LYS A 192 23.65 15.30 -9.77
CA LYS A 192 24.88 14.51 -9.77
C LYS A 192 25.00 13.61 -10.99
N ALA A 193 23.90 12.96 -11.40
CA ALA A 193 23.91 12.11 -12.59
C ALA A 193 24.17 12.90 -13.88
N ILE A 194 23.68 14.14 -13.99
CA ILE A 194 23.96 15.01 -15.12
C ILE A 194 25.45 15.36 -15.17
N GLU A 195 26.05 15.73 -14.03
CA GLU A 195 27.49 16.03 -13.94
C GLU A 195 28.35 14.82 -14.34
N GLU A 196 28.00 13.62 -13.86
CA GLU A 196 28.73 12.38 -14.16
C GLU A 196 28.62 11.94 -15.62
N LEU A 197 27.45 12.12 -16.24
CA LEU A 197 27.21 11.65 -17.60
C LEU A 197 27.77 12.60 -18.67
N GLY A 198 28.18 13.81 -18.28
CA GLY A 198 28.78 14.78 -19.16
C GLY A 198 27.75 15.59 -19.97
N PRO A 199 28.17 16.28 -21.05
CA PRO A 199 27.34 17.26 -21.73
C PRO A 199 26.13 16.60 -22.43
N ASN A 200 24.97 17.24 -22.29
CA ASN A 200 23.72 16.93 -22.98
C ASN A 200 23.19 15.48 -22.79
N PRO A 201 23.04 14.96 -21.56
CA PRO A 201 22.36 13.70 -21.36
C PRO A 201 20.86 13.84 -21.65
N GLU A 202 20.24 12.77 -22.08
CA GLU A 202 18.78 12.69 -22.18
C GLU A 202 18.19 12.55 -20.77
N ILE A 203 17.24 13.40 -20.41
CA ILE A 203 16.56 13.38 -19.11
C ILE A 203 15.09 13.06 -19.35
N THR A 204 14.58 12.02 -18.70
CA THR A 204 13.16 11.66 -18.67
C THR A 204 12.65 11.76 -17.23
N ARG A 205 11.54 12.44 -17.02
CA ARG A 205 10.82 12.44 -15.74
C ARG A 205 9.70 11.43 -15.81
N PHE A 206 9.66 10.50 -14.84
CA PHE A 206 8.56 9.55 -14.69
C PHE A 206 7.46 10.20 -13.84
N LYS A 207 6.24 10.25 -14.38
CA LYS A 207 5.05 10.75 -13.66
C LYS A 207 4.29 9.62 -12.98
N GLY A 208 4.26 8.45 -13.62
CA GLY A 208 3.58 7.27 -13.12
C GLY A 208 4.33 5.98 -13.40
N LEU A 209 4.02 4.94 -12.64
CA LEU A 209 4.63 3.61 -12.75
C LEU A 209 4.39 2.96 -14.11
N GLY A 210 3.28 3.32 -14.77
CA GLY A 210 2.95 2.82 -16.10
C GLY A 210 3.86 3.34 -17.21
N GLU A 211 4.62 4.41 -16.98
CA GLU A 211 5.59 4.97 -17.92
C GLU A 211 6.93 4.23 -17.92
N ILE A 212 7.17 3.44 -16.85
CA ILE A 212 8.40 2.65 -16.72
C ILE A 212 8.20 1.33 -17.48
N SER A 213 9.08 1.06 -18.42
CA SER A 213 9.03 -0.19 -19.17
C SER A 213 9.27 -1.41 -18.28
N PRO A 214 8.73 -2.60 -18.61
CA PRO A 214 8.97 -3.81 -17.82
C PRO A 214 10.46 -4.16 -17.64
N ASP A 215 11.28 -3.89 -18.64
CA ASP A 215 12.72 -4.16 -18.54
C ASP A 215 13.44 -3.21 -17.58
N GLU A 216 12.99 -1.97 -17.50
CA GLU A 216 13.48 -1.00 -16.50
C GLU A 216 12.99 -1.38 -15.09
N PHE A 217 11.73 -1.82 -14.97
CA PHE A 217 11.14 -2.20 -13.69
C PHE A 217 11.92 -3.31 -12.97
N LYS A 218 12.53 -4.24 -13.70
CA LYS A 218 13.38 -5.30 -13.12
C LYS A 218 14.49 -4.76 -12.21
N HIS A 219 14.99 -3.57 -12.51
CA HIS A 219 16.03 -2.92 -11.69
C HIS A 219 15.49 -2.36 -10.38
N PHE A 220 14.19 -2.07 -10.28
CA PHE A 220 13.58 -1.40 -9.13
C PHE A 220 12.86 -2.36 -8.17
N ILE A 221 12.51 -3.56 -8.64
CA ILE A 221 11.81 -4.58 -7.84
C ILE A 221 12.68 -5.83 -7.62
N GLY A 222 13.96 -5.79 -8.01
CA GLY A 222 14.95 -6.85 -7.77
C GLY A 222 15.49 -6.84 -6.33
N LYS A 223 16.66 -7.45 -6.15
CA LYS A 223 17.31 -7.56 -4.83
C LYS A 223 17.61 -6.20 -4.19
N ASP A 224 17.89 -5.19 -5.01
CA ASP A 224 18.26 -3.84 -4.56
C ASP A 224 17.06 -2.88 -4.54
N MET A 225 15.82 -3.40 -4.49
CA MET A 225 14.65 -2.53 -4.43
C MET A 225 14.69 -1.63 -3.19
N ARG A 226 14.39 -0.35 -3.41
CA ARG A 226 14.33 0.64 -2.33
C ARG A 226 12.95 0.60 -1.67
N LEU A 227 12.92 0.15 -0.42
CA LEU A 227 11.69 0.06 0.37
C LEU A 227 11.78 0.97 1.59
N GLU A 228 10.72 1.72 1.81
CA GLU A 228 10.51 2.48 3.04
C GLU A 228 9.53 1.71 3.93
N GLN A 229 9.99 1.28 5.09
CA GLN A 229 9.15 0.54 6.04
C GLN A 229 8.18 1.48 6.74
N VAL A 230 6.91 1.14 6.71
CA VAL A 230 5.90 1.84 7.52
C VAL A 230 6.03 1.36 8.96
N SER A 231 6.39 2.26 9.87
CA SER A 231 6.60 1.95 11.28
C SER A 231 5.83 2.90 12.18
N LEU A 232 5.50 2.44 13.38
CA LEU A 232 4.88 3.24 14.44
C LEU A 232 5.88 3.44 15.57
N ARG A 233 6.11 4.68 15.95
CA ARG A 233 6.87 5.02 17.16
C ARG A 233 5.93 5.01 18.35
N LYS A 234 6.45 4.74 19.54
CA LYS A 234 5.64 4.75 20.80
C LYS A 234 5.01 6.12 21.10
N THR A 235 5.61 7.19 20.59
CA THR A 235 5.18 8.58 20.76
C THR A 235 4.17 9.03 19.69
N ASP A 236 3.91 8.22 18.68
CA ASP A 236 3.04 8.63 17.59
C ASP A 236 1.57 8.65 18.05
N LEU A 237 0.95 9.79 17.91
CA LEU A 237 -0.47 10.03 18.18
C LEU A 237 -1.31 9.58 16.96
N VAL A 238 -1.24 8.28 16.66
CA VAL A 238 -1.82 7.69 15.45
C VAL A 238 -3.29 8.06 15.25
N LYS A 239 -4.07 8.05 16.32
CA LYS A 239 -5.50 8.39 16.27
C LYS A 239 -5.70 9.84 15.84
N GLU A 240 -4.94 10.76 16.42
CA GLU A 240 -5.03 12.19 16.10
C GLU A 240 -4.57 12.48 14.68
N LEU A 241 -3.47 11.83 14.24
CA LEU A 241 -3.00 11.94 12.86
C LEU A 241 -4.03 11.42 11.85
N LEU A 242 -4.63 10.26 12.14
CA LEU A 242 -5.68 9.72 11.27
C LEU A 242 -6.93 10.61 11.27
N GLU A 243 -7.32 11.17 12.41
CA GLU A 243 -8.45 12.10 12.49
C GLU A 243 -8.17 13.38 11.69
N PHE A 244 -6.97 13.92 11.81
CA PHE A 244 -6.55 15.09 11.07
C PHE A 244 -6.55 14.85 9.56
N TYR A 245 -5.85 13.81 9.08
CA TYR A 245 -5.68 13.57 7.64
C TYR A 245 -6.90 12.92 6.99
N MET A 246 -7.60 12.01 7.68
CA MET A 246 -8.65 11.16 7.11
C MET A 246 -10.04 11.42 7.68
N GLY A 247 -10.13 12.20 8.74
CA GLY A 247 -11.40 12.59 9.37
C GLY A 247 -12.20 13.61 8.57
N LYS A 248 -13.33 14.03 9.12
CA LYS A 248 -14.25 15.00 8.49
C LYS A 248 -13.84 16.48 8.68
N ASN A 249 -12.76 16.72 9.43
CA ASN A 249 -12.30 18.08 9.75
C ASN A 249 -11.59 18.73 8.55
N THR A 250 -12.36 19.30 7.64
CA THR A 250 -11.83 19.94 6.43
C THR A 250 -11.23 21.32 6.69
N MET A 251 -11.77 22.06 7.68
CA MET A 251 -11.32 23.43 8.00
C MET A 251 -9.88 23.46 8.51
N GLU A 252 -9.53 22.57 9.46
CA GLU A 252 -8.15 22.51 9.99
C GLU A 252 -7.15 22.13 8.90
N ARG A 253 -7.49 21.18 8.02
CA ARG A 253 -6.64 20.82 6.88
C ARG A 253 -6.47 21.97 5.90
N GLN A 254 -7.55 22.72 5.64
CA GLN A 254 -7.48 23.88 4.77
C GLN A 254 -6.55 24.97 5.35
N ASN A 255 -6.69 25.28 6.64
CA ASN A 255 -5.81 26.22 7.31
C ASN A 255 -4.37 25.75 7.30
N PHE A 256 -4.14 24.46 7.61
CA PHE A 256 -2.79 23.86 7.53
C PHE A 256 -2.17 24.00 6.13
N ILE A 257 -2.93 23.77 5.07
CA ILE A 257 -2.43 23.95 3.69
C ILE A 257 -2.08 25.41 3.43
N ILE A 258 -2.94 26.36 3.83
CA ILE A 258 -2.70 27.78 3.66
C ILE A 258 -1.44 28.24 4.41
N ASP A 259 -1.30 27.79 5.68
CA ASP A 259 -0.19 28.18 6.54
C ASP A 259 1.17 27.59 6.09
N ASN A 260 1.15 26.48 5.36
CA ASN A 260 2.34 25.78 4.89
C ASN A 260 2.53 25.85 3.36
N LEU A 261 1.76 26.70 2.67
CA LEU A 261 1.87 26.87 1.22
C LEU A 261 3.20 27.51 0.86
N VAL A 262 4.05 26.76 0.20
CA VAL A 262 5.29 27.31 -0.41
C VAL A 262 4.94 27.63 -1.87
N ILE A 263 4.97 28.92 -2.20
CA ILE A 263 4.85 29.38 -3.59
C ILE A 263 6.25 29.24 -4.18
N GLU A 264 6.45 28.31 -5.11
CA GLU A 264 7.62 28.35 -5.98
C GLU A 264 7.49 29.63 -6.82
N GLU A 265 8.35 30.60 -6.59
CA GLU A 265 8.54 31.67 -7.56
C GLU A 265 9.04 30.99 -8.85
N ASP A 266 8.23 31.06 -9.91
CA ASP A 266 8.67 30.69 -11.24
C ASP A 266 9.97 31.45 -11.54
N LEU A 267 11.09 30.78 -11.46
CA LEU A 267 12.35 31.25 -12.03
C LEU A 267 12.18 31.18 -13.55
N ALA A 268 11.28 32.04 -14.04
CA ALA A 268 11.15 32.37 -15.44
C ALA A 268 12.28 33.37 -15.76
N SER A 269 13.39 32.83 -16.23
CA SER A 269 14.30 33.59 -17.13
C SER A 269 15.22 32.61 -17.84
#